data_cc260d8023958bb8fe88d271cd1b7151
#
_entry.id   cc260d8023958bb8fe88d271cd1b7151
#
_cell.length_a   1.000
_cell.length_b   1.000
_cell.length_c   1.000
_cell.angle_alpha   90.00
_cell.angle_beta   90.00
_cell.angle_gamma   90.00
#
_symmetry.space_group_name_H-M   'P 1'
#
loop_
_entity.id
_entity.type
_entity.pdbx_description
1 polymer ?
#
loop_
_entity_poly.entity_id
_entity_poly.type
_entity_poly.pdbx_seq_one_letter_code
_entity_poly.pdbx_strand_id
1 'polypeptide(L)'
;MKKSIYIAYTGGTIGMQRSDHGYVPMAGFMEDCLARMPEFHRPEMPSYHIHEYAPLIDSSDMTPADWQRIAEDIRDNYEKYDGFVILHGTDTMSFTASALSFMLEDLHKPVIITGSQIPLAELRSDGQQNLLNALYIAANYPIHEVTLFFNNQLYRGNRSKKVHADGFHAFDSPNYPPLLNAGIAISLEAGELGVPSERPLVLHDITPQPIGVVTLYPGISAEVIANILQQPVRALILLSFGVGNAPQNPAMLALLSEASARGVIIVNLSQCLHGKVNMGGYATGNALSRAGVISGFDMTAEAALTKLHFLLSQDLPAPRIRELMQQSLRGELTP
;
A
#
# COMPACT_ATOMS: atom_id res chain seq x y z
N MET A 1 -17.04 12.15 24.78
CA MET A 1 -17.95 11.98 23.63
C MET A 1 -17.57 10.69 22.92
N LYS A 2 -18.53 10.00 22.32
CA LYS A 2 -18.29 8.81 21.53
C LYS A 2 -17.57 9.24 20.24
N LYS A 3 -16.48 8.55 19.87
CA LYS A 3 -15.75 8.81 18.63
C LYS A 3 -16.62 8.51 17.40
N SER A 4 -16.43 9.25 16.32
CA SER A 4 -17.13 9.07 15.06
C SER A 4 -16.16 8.70 13.95
N ILE A 5 -16.40 7.56 13.29
CA ILE A 5 -15.52 7.01 12.25
C ILE A 5 -16.22 7.09 10.88
N TYR A 6 -15.48 7.57 9.89
CA TYR A 6 -15.93 7.56 8.51
C TYR A 6 -15.54 6.25 7.83
N ILE A 7 -16.50 5.55 7.24
CA ILE A 7 -16.27 4.35 6.45
C ILE A 7 -16.43 4.70 4.97
N ALA A 8 -15.33 4.66 4.23
CA ALA A 8 -15.37 4.75 2.77
C ALA A 8 -15.45 3.33 2.20
N TYR A 9 -16.63 2.94 1.71
CA TYR A 9 -16.78 1.68 1.00
C TYR A 9 -16.46 1.89 -0.48
N THR A 10 -15.24 1.58 -0.86
CA THR A 10 -14.76 1.77 -2.23
C THR A 10 -15.14 0.62 -3.15
N GLY A 11 -15.36 -0.58 -2.59
CA GLY A 11 -15.67 -1.81 -3.31
C GLY A 11 -15.02 -3.03 -2.63
N GLY A 12 -14.84 -4.08 -3.41
CA GLY A 12 -14.19 -5.32 -2.97
C GLY A 12 -15.18 -6.37 -2.45
N THR A 13 -14.65 -7.56 -2.22
CA THR A 13 -15.37 -8.78 -1.86
C THR A 13 -16.29 -8.61 -0.63
N ILE A 14 -15.89 -7.78 0.33
CA ILE A 14 -16.60 -7.61 1.59
C ILE A 14 -18.09 -7.23 1.41
N GLY A 15 -18.42 -6.40 0.41
CA GLY A 15 -19.78 -5.96 0.12
C GLY A 15 -20.45 -6.66 -1.06
N MET A 16 -19.88 -7.75 -1.54
CA MET A 16 -20.46 -8.52 -2.64
C MET A 16 -21.54 -9.49 -2.14
N GLN A 17 -22.47 -9.78 -3.03
CA GLN A 17 -23.52 -10.81 -2.83
C GLN A 17 -23.46 -11.85 -3.95
N ARG A 18 -23.94 -13.04 -3.63
CA ARG A 18 -24.04 -14.12 -4.60
C ARG A 18 -25.16 -13.87 -5.60
N SER A 19 -24.85 -14.01 -6.87
CA SER A 19 -25.80 -13.96 -7.99
C SER A 19 -25.64 -15.17 -8.91
N ASP A 20 -26.52 -15.31 -9.91
CA ASP A 20 -26.38 -16.37 -10.93
C ASP A 20 -25.10 -16.24 -11.78
N HIS A 21 -24.45 -15.08 -11.74
CA HIS A 21 -23.18 -14.78 -12.45
C HIS A 21 -21.95 -14.72 -11.54
N GLY A 22 -22.06 -15.21 -10.29
CA GLY A 22 -21.02 -15.13 -9.28
C GLY A 22 -21.26 -14.01 -8.26
N TYR A 23 -20.21 -13.58 -7.58
CA TYR A 23 -20.29 -12.49 -6.61
C TYR A 23 -20.32 -11.13 -7.35
N VAL A 24 -21.28 -10.30 -6.99
CA VAL A 24 -21.43 -8.95 -7.55
C VAL A 24 -21.61 -7.92 -6.43
N PRO A 25 -21.10 -6.70 -6.58
CA PRO A 25 -21.39 -5.62 -5.66
C PRO A 25 -22.86 -5.22 -5.72
N MET A 26 -23.46 -4.90 -4.57
CA MET A 26 -24.85 -4.43 -4.48
C MET A 26 -24.90 -3.11 -3.71
N ALA A 27 -25.48 -2.09 -4.33
CA ALA A 27 -25.65 -0.77 -3.75
C ALA A 27 -26.52 -0.83 -2.47
N GLY A 28 -26.13 -0.08 -1.42
CA GLY A 28 -26.83 -0.02 -0.13
C GLY A 28 -26.65 -1.26 0.75
N PHE A 29 -25.99 -2.31 0.25
CA PHE A 29 -25.86 -3.57 0.96
C PHE A 29 -25.07 -3.43 2.27
N MET A 30 -23.97 -2.66 2.27
CA MET A 30 -23.13 -2.51 3.46
C MET A 30 -23.89 -1.88 4.62
N GLU A 31 -24.65 -0.81 4.37
CA GLU A 31 -25.44 -0.14 5.40
C GLU A 31 -26.51 -1.08 5.98
N ASP A 32 -27.28 -1.75 5.11
CA ASP A 32 -28.29 -2.73 5.50
C ASP A 32 -27.70 -3.91 6.27
N CYS A 33 -26.54 -4.40 5.90
CA CYS A 33 -25.86 -5.52 6.54
C CYS A 33 -25.41 -5.15 7.97
N LEU A 34 -24.72 -4.02 8.12
CA LEU A 34 -24.23 -3.56 9.42
C LEU A 34 -25.37 -3.18 10.37
N ALA A 35 -26.48 -2.64 9.84
CA ALA A 35 -27.68 -2.32 10.65
C ALA A 35 -28.29 -3.56 11.34
N ARG A 36 -28.10 -4.75 10.75
CA ARG A 36 -28.62 -6.03 11.29
C ARG A 36 -27.64 -6.75 12.22
N MET A 37 -26.40 -6.28 12.34
CA MET A 37 -25.35 -6.90 13.14
C MET A 37 -25.22 -6.21 14.50
N PRO A 38 -25.74 -6.81 15.61
CA PRO A 38 -25.84 -6.13 16.91
C PRO A 38 -24.47 -5.75 17.51
N GLU A 39 -23.39 -6.45 17.15
CA GLU A 39 -22.05 -6.17 17.63
C GLU A 39 -21.52 -4.80 17.21
N PHE A 40 -21.95 -4.27 16.06
CA PHE A 40 -21.56 -2.93 15.59
C PHE A 40 -22.29 -1.79 16.34
N HIS A 41 -23.37 -2.13 17.08
CA HIS A 41 -24.19 -1.18 17.81
C HIS A 41 -23.92 -1.20 19.33
N ARG A 42 -22.95 -1.97 19.79
CA ARG A 42 -22.57 -2.02 21.21
C ARG A 42 -22.08 -0.65 21.72
N PRO A 43 -22.25 -0.34 23.02
CA PRO A 43 -21.81 0.93 23.58
C PRO A 43 -20.31 1.21 23.39
N GLU A 44 -19.48 0.15 23.39
CA GLU A 44 -18.02 0.20 23.25
C GLU A 44 -17.58 0.57 21.83
N MET A 45 -18.45 0.34 20.83
CA MET A 45 -18.13 0.66 19.43
C MET A 45 -18.30 2.15 19.15
N PRO A 46 -17.48 2.74 18.26
CA PRO A 46 -17.69 4.13 17.82
C PRO A 46 -19.01 4.28 17.08
N SER A 47 -19.49 5.51 16.96
CA SER A 47 -20.45 5.82 15.89
C SER A 47 -19.72 5.80 14.55
N TYR A 48 -20.44 5.47 13.49
CA TYR A 48 -19.85 5.46 12.15
C TYR A 48 -20.83 5.98 11.11
N HIS A 49 -20.30 6.46 10.01
CA HIS A 49 -21.03 6.84 8.82
C HIS A 49 -20.43 6.10 7.61
N ILE A 50 -21.27 5.49 6.79
CA ILE A 50 -20.85 4.77 5.59
C ILE A 50 -21.09 5.65 4.37
N HIS A 51 -20.04 5.90 3.61
CA HIS A 51 -20.09 6.47 2.28
C HIS A 51 -19.75 5.40 1.25
N GLU A 52 -20.73 5.06 0.43
CA GLU A 52 -20.56 4.07 -0.64
C GLU A 52 -20.17 4.77 -1.95
N TYR A 53 -19.11 4.31 -2.57
CA TYR A 53 -18.65 4.86 -3.85
C TYR A 53 -19.57 4.43 -4.99
N ALA A 54 -19.82 5.36 -5.92
CA ALA A 54 -20.57 5.08 -7.12
C ALA A 54 -19.76 5.53 -8.36
N PRO A 55 -19.38 4.61 -9.25
CA PRO A 55 -19.48 3.15 -9.10
C PRO A 55 -18.51 2.61 -8.04
N LEU A 56 -18.79 1.40 -7.53
CA LEU A 56 -17.85 0.63 -6.72
C LEU A 56 -16.67 0.17 -7.59
N ILE A 57 -15.49 0.12 -6.99
CA ILE A 57 -14.23 -0.19 -7.68
C ILE A 57 -13.87 -1.65 -7.45
N ASP A 58 -13.61 -2.40 -8.52
CA ASP A 58 -12.89 -3.65 -8.41
C ASP A 58 -11.41 -3.32 -8.16
N SER A 59 -10.80 -3.90 -7.12
CA SER A 59 -9.41 -3.60 -6.79
C SER A 59 -8.42 -4.03 -7.88
N SER A 60 -8.77 -4.96 -8.75
CA SER A 60 -7.96 -5.33 -9.93
C SER A 60 -7.91 -4.23 -11.00
N ASP A 61 -8.91 -3.34 -11.02
CA ASP A 61 -9.00 -2.19 -11.93
C ASP A 61 -8.53 -0.87 -11.28
N MET A 62 -8.04 -0.93 -10.04
CA MET A 62 -7.57 0.25 -9.29
C MET A 62 -6.46 1.00 -10.03
N THR A 63 -6.58 2.32 -10.07
CA THR A 63 -5.66 3.24 -10.75
C THR A 63 -5.19 4.36 -9.81
N PRO A 64 -4.12 5.11 -10.15
CA PRO A 64 -3.72 6.30 -9.39
C PRO A 64 -4.83 7.36 -9.26
N ALA A 65 -5.74 7.45 -10.21
CA ALA A 65 -6.90 8.35 -10.11
C ALA A 65 -7.87 7.93 -9.00
N ASP A 66 -7.98 6.63 -8.73
CA ASP A 66 -8.80 6.13 -7.63
C ASP A 66 -8.14 6.40 -6.27
N TRP A 67 -6.79 6.28 -6.18
CA TRP A 67 -6.06 6.72 -4.98
C TRP A 67 -6.28 8.21 -4.70
N GLN A 68 -6.22 9.04 -5.74
CA GLN A 68 -6.50 10.47 -5.63
C GLN A 68 -7.91 10.72 -5.08
N ARG A 69 -8.93 10.04 -5.63
CA ARG A 69 -10.32 10.14 -5.18
C ARG A 69 -10.48 9.75 -3.71
N ILE A 70 -9.83 8.65 -3.27
CA ILE A 70 -9.88 8.20 -1.87
C ILE A 70 -9.19 9.22 -0.95
N ALA A 71 -8.05 9.74 -1.33
CA ALA A 71 -7.32 10.73 -0.55
C ALA A 71 -8.07 12.05 -0.42
N GLU A 72 -8.73 12.50 -1.48
CA GLU A 72 -9.61 13.69 -1.49
C GLU A 72 -10.83 13.49 -0.59
N ASP A 73 -11.46 12.33 -0.65
CA ASP A 73 -12.60 11.98 0.21
C ASP A 73 -12.21 12.00 1.71
N ILE A 74 -11.02 11.47 2.05
CA ILE A 74 -10.48 11.57 3.41
C ILE A 74 -10.26 13.04 3.81
N ARG A 75 -9.60 13.85 2.97
CA ARG A 75 -9.34 15.27 3.23
C ARG A 75 -10.65 16.05 3.45
N ASP A 76 -11.64 15.86 2.61
CA ASP A 76 -12.91 16.62 2.64
C ASP A 76 -13.77 16.30 3.86
N ASN A 77 -13.51 15.14 4.48
CA ASN A 77 -14.18 14.67 5.69
C ASN A 77 -13.27 14.72 6.93
N TYR A 78 -12.03 15.18 6.81
CA TYR A 78 -11.02 15.09 7.86
C TYR A 78 -11.44 15.75 9.17
N GLU A 79 -12.02 16.94 9.10
CA GLU A 79 -12.45 17.69 10.29
C GLU A 79 -13.75 17.19 10.93
N LYS A 80 -14.54 16.38 10.19
CA LYS A 80 -15.86 15.91 10.63
C LYS A 80 -15.79 14.61 11.45
N TYR A 81 -14.73 13.82 11.26
CA TYR A 81 -14.61 12.47 11.84
C TYR A 81 -13.29 12.33 12.61
N ASP A 82 -13.27 11.41 13.59
CA ASP A 82 -12.12 11.12 14.43
C ASP A 82 -11.15 10.10 13.80
N GLY A 83 -11.57 9.41 12.75
CA GLY A 83 -10.77 8.42 12.04
C GLY A 83 -11.48 7.90 10.80
N PHE A 84 -10.77 7.13 9.99
CA PHE A 84 -11.19 6.65 8.69
C PHE A 84 -10.95 5.16 8.56
N VAL A 85 -11.95 4.42 8.07
CA VAL A 85 -11.83 3.02 7.67
C VAL A 85 -12.18 2.92 6.20
N ILE A 86 -11.27 2.38 5.40
CA ILE A 86 -11.46 2.21 3.96
C ILE A 86 -11.72 0.73 3.68
N LEU A 87 -12.91 0.41 3.18
CA LEU A 87 -13.24 -0.95 2.73
C LEU A 87 -12.82 -1.10 1.28
N HIS A 88 -11.96 -2.08 1.03
CA HIS A 88 -11.22 -2.23 -0.22
C HIS A 88 -11.09 -3.69 -0.63
N GLY A 89 -11.01 -3.97 -1.92
CA GLY A 89 -10.67 -5.31 -2.42
C GLY A 89 -9.24 -5.71 -2.09
N THR A 90 -8.99 -7.00 -1.85
CA THR A 90 -7.71 -7.46 -1.30
C THR A 90 -6.55 -7.43 -2.30
N ASP A 91 -6.79 -7.47 -3.62
CA ASP A 91 -5.74 -7.66 -4.63
C ASP A 91 -4.73 -6.51 -4.69
N THR A 92 -5.20 -5.26 -4.57
CA THR A 92 -4.33 -4.08 -4.61
C THR A 92 -4.36 -3.26 -3.32
N MET A 93 -4.86 -3.83 -2.23
CA MET A 93 -4.99 -3.14 -0.94
C MET A 93 -3.66 -2.58 -0.43
N SER A 94 -2.56 -3.33 -0.55
CA SER A 94 -1.23 -2.87 -0.15
C SER A 94 -0.69 -1.73 -1.04
N PHE A 95 -1.07 -1.68 -2.32
CA PHE A 95 -0.74 -0.55 -3.19
C PHE A 95 -1.49 0.72 -2.75
N THR A 96 -2.78 0.63 -2.49
CA THR A 96 -3.59 1.75 -2.01
C THR A 96 -3.10 2.24 -0.65
N ALA A 97 -2.81 1.33 0.28
CA ALA A 97 -2.26 1.68 1.60
C ALA A 97 -0.91 2.41 1.48
N SER A 98 -0.04 1.94 0.59
CA SER A 98 1.24 2.59 0.31
C SER A 98 1.05 3.97 -0.33
N ALA A 99 0.21 4.09 -1.36
CA ALA A 99 -0.05 5.36 -2.04
C ALA A 99 -0.59 6.42 -1.07
N LEU A 100 -1.62 6.08 -0.32
CA LEU A 100 -2.23 7.00 0.66
C LEU A 100 -1.23 7.43 1.74
N SER A 101 -0.28 6.59 2.14
CA SER A 101 0.75 6.95 3.11
C SER A 101 1.66 8.07 2.62
N PHE A 102 1.95 8.13 1.31
CA PHE A 102 2.73 9.22 0.72
C PHE A 102 1.89 10.46 0.44
N MET A 103 0.63 10.28 0.04
CA MET A 103 -0.28 11.38 -0.33
C MET A 103 -0.75 12.18 0.88
N LEU A 104 -0.99 11.53 2.02
CA LEU A 104 -1.52 12.14 3.25
C LEU A 104 -0.37 12.46 4.21
N GLU A 105 0.18 13.65 4.11
CA GLU A 105 1.24 14.12 5.00
C GLU A 105 0.67 14.78 6.26
N ASP A 106 1.37 14.63 7.39
CA ASP A 106 0.99 15.19 8.68
C ASP A 106 -0.36 14.66 9.22
N LEU A 107 -0.57 13.32 9.11
CA LEU A 107 -1.73 12.66 9.68
C LEU A 107 -1.71 12.69 11.22
N HIS A 108 -2.84 13.05 11.84
CA HIS A 108 -3.08 12.91 13.27
C HIS A 108 -4.34 12.10 13.60
N LYS A 109 -4.95 11.53 12.59
CA LYS A 109 -6.10 10.62 12.73
C LYS A 109 -5.79 9.29 12.02
N PRO A 110 -6.31 8.17 12.51
CA PRO A 110 -6.10 6.88 11.88
C PRO A 110 -6.77 6.81 10.50
N VAL A 111 -6.06 6.23 9.55
CA VAL A 111 -6.60 5.76 8.27
C VAL A 111 -6.30 4.27 8.18
N ILE A 112 -7.32 3.43 8.37
CA ILE A 112 -7.18 1.97 8.40
C ILE A 112 -7.86 1.38 7.17
N ILE A 113 -7.09 0.68 6.35
CA ILE A 113 -7.63 -0.03 5.17
C ILE A 113 -7.85 -1.47 5.56
N THR A 114 -9.02 -2.01 5.21
CA THR A 114 -9.37 -3.41 5.47
C THR A 114 -10.35 -3.93 4.40
N GLY A 115 -10.69 -5.20 4.49
CA GLY A 115 -11.61 -5.88 3.58
C GLY A 115 -11.83 -7.31 4.03
N SER A 116 -12.19 -8.18 3.10
CA SER A 116 -12.35 -9.60 3.39
C SER A 116 -12.01 -10.50 2.21
N GLN A 117 -11.68 -11.75 2.51
CA GLN A 117 -11.53 -12.81 1.51
C GLN A 117 -12.89 -13.43 1.13
N ILE A 118 -13.85 -13.40 2.07
CA ILE A 118 -15.21 -13.90 1.87
C ILE A 118 -16.20 -12.74 2.07
N PRO A 119 -17.24 -12.60 1.23
CA PRO A 119 -18.27 -11.56 1.41
C PRO A 119 -18.89 -11.57 2.81
N LEU A 120 -19.23 -10.40 3.33
CA LEU A 120 -19.78 -10.24 4.68
C LEU A 120 -21.10 -11.01 4.89
N ALA A 121 -21.87 -11.21 3.82
CA ALA A 121 -23.12 -11.97 3.86
C ALA A 121 -22.93 -13.50 3.94
N GLU A 122 -21.74 -14.00 3.66
CA GLU A 122 -21.50 -15.41 3.57
C GLU A 122 -21.14 -16.05 4.93
N LEU A 123 -21.52 -17.32 5.08
CA LEU A 123 -21.10 -18.11 6.24
C LEU A 123 -19.56 -18.19 6.31
N ARG A 124 -19.01 -18.02 7.49
CA ARG A 124 -17.55 -18.00 7.77
C ARG A 124 -16.81 -16.79 7.17
N SER A 125 -17.49 -15.67 6.89
CA SER A 125 -16.81 -14.45 6.48
C SER A 125 -15.81 -13.97 7.53
N ASP A 126 -14.62 -13.58 7.05
CA ASP A 126 -13.61 -12.86 7.83
C ASP A 126 -13.90 -11.35 7.92
N GLY A 127 -14.86 -10.87 7.10
CA GLY A 127 -15.17 -9.44 6.97
C GLY A 127 -15.74 -8.81 8.23
N GLN A 128 -16.59 -9.53 8.97
CA GLN A 128 -17.17 -9.03 10.22
C GLN A 128 -16.07 -8.71 11.24
N GLN A 129 -15.16 -9.64 11.47
CA GLN A 129 -14.07 -9.47 12.45
C GLN A 129 -13.07 -8.41 11.99
N ASN A 130 -12.72 -8.38 10.71
CA ASN A 130 -11.82 -7.38 10.16
C ASN A 130 -12.40 -5.97 10.32
N LEU A 131 -13.66 -5.75 9.95
CA LEU A 131 -14.30 -4.44 10.06
C LEU A 131 -14.53 -4.02 11.52
N LEU A 132 -15.01 -4.94 12.37
CA LEU A 132 -15.24 -4.65 13.79
C LEU A 132 -13.96 -4.18 14.47
N ASN A 133 -12.86 -4.92 14.29
CA ASN A 133 -11.57 -4.57 14.88
C ASN A 133 -11.01 -3.27 14.29
N ALA A 134 -11.12 -3.06 12.97
CA ALA A 134 -10.66 -1.82 12.34
C ALA A 134 -11.36 -0.58 12.94
N LEU A 135 -12.68 -0.63 13.10
CA LEU A 135 -13.46 0.45 13.73
C LEU A 135 -13.08 0.66 15.20
N TYR A 136 -12.95 -0.42 15.96
CA TYR A 136 -12.58 -0.37 17.36
C TYR A 136 -11.18 0.22 17.56
N ILE A 137 -10.21 -0.20 16.75
CA ILE A 137 -8.83 0.29 16.78
C ILE A 137 -8.79 1.77 16.38
N ALA A 138 -9.48 2.16 15.31
CA ALA A 138 -9.53 3.56 14.87
C ALA A 138 -10.06 4.50 15.96
N ALA A 139 -10.98 4.03 16.80
CA ALA A 139 -11.55 4.84 17.86
C ALA A 139 -10.72 4.88 19.13
N ASN A 140 -9.98 3.82 19.48
CA ASN A 140 -9.45 3.61 20.81
C ASN A 140 -7.91 3.59 20.90
N TYR A 141 -7.21 3.56 19.76
CA TYR A 141 -5.74 3.48 19.73
C TYR A 141 -5.12 4.69 19.05
N PRO A 142 -3.91 5.13 19.47
CA PRO A 142 -3.26 6.34 18.98
C PRO A 142 -2.55 6.07 17.64
N ILE A 143 -3.30 5.74 16.61
CA ILE A 143 -2.78 5.52 15.26
C ILE A 143 -2.82 6.83 14.50
N HIS A 144 -1.67 7.28 14.00
CA HIS A 144 -1.48 8.56 13.30
C HIS A 144 -0.85 8.36 11.91
N GLU A 145 -1.14 7.24 11.29
CA GLU A 145 -0.59 6.85 9.99
C GLU A 145 -1.60 6.03 9.18
N VAL A 146 -1.31 5.83 7.91
CA VAL A 146 -2.06 4.91 7.06
C VAL A 146 -1.63 3.49 7.37
N THR A 147 -2.60 2.64 7.72
CA THR A 147 -2.38 1.25 8.14
C THR A 147 -3.28 0.30 7.38
N LEU A 148 -2.92 -0.98 7.37
CA LEU A 148 -3.71 -2.07 6.83
C LEU A 148 -4.02 -3.05 7.97
N PHE A 149 -5.31 -3.29 8.21
CA PHE A 149 -5.76 -4.29 9.19
C PHE A 149 -6.30 -5.53 8.49
N PHE A 150 -5.76 -6.69 8.82
CA PHE A 150 -6.24 -7.96 8.31
C PHE A 150 -5.88 -9.12 9.23
N ASN A 151 -6.80 -10.07 9.41
CA ASN A 151 -6.56 -11.30 10.19
C ASN A 151 -5.89 -11.03 11.56
N ASN A 152 -6.49 -10.11 12.34
CA ASN A 152 -6.07 -9.73 13.70
C ASN A 152 -4.74 -8.96 13.79
N GLN A 153 -4.16 -8.51 12.70
CA GLN A 153 -2.92 -7.74 12.72
C GLN A 153 -3.10 -6.39 12.02
N LEU A 154 -2.52 -5.35 12.63
CA LEU A 154 -2.43 -4.01 12.07
C LEU A 154 -1.00 -3.78 11.58
N TYR A 155 -0.85 -3.59 10.28
CA TYR A 155 0.43 -3.33 9.64
C TYR A 155 0.56 -1.86 9.26
N ARG A 156 1.79 -1.32 9.27
CA ARG A 156 2.07 -0.07 8.56
C ARG A 156 1.73 -0.25 7.08
N GLY A 157 0.92 0.64 6.51
CA GLY A 157 0.37 0.46 5.18
C GLY A 157 1.42 0.25 4.10
N ASN A 158 2.47 1.07 4.10
CA ASN A 158 3.57 1.00 3.14
C ASN A 158 4.66 -0.05 3.45
N ARG A 159 4.40 -0.92 4.43
CA ARG A 159 5.22 -2.10 4.73
C ARG A 159 4.48 -3.41 4.44
N SER A 160 3.20 -3.31 4.11
CA SER A 160 2.34 -4.46 3.89
C SER A 160 2.47 -5.04 2.48
N LYS A 161 2.18 -6.34 2.38
CA LYS A 161 2.15 -7.08 1.12
C LYS A 161 1.11 -8.19 1.18
N LYS A 162 0.36 -8.41 0.08
CA LYS A 162 -0.49 -9.61 -0.05
C LYS A 162 0.40 -10.82 -0.31
N VAL A 163 0.39 -11.78 0.63
CA VAL A 163 1.26 -12.97 0.59
C VAL A 163 0.50 -14.26 0.36
N HIS A 164 -0.84 -14.24 0.45
CA HIS A 164 -1.68 -15.41 0.24
C HIS A 164 -2.88 -15.08 -0.65
N ALA A 165 -3.10 -15.88 -1.68
CA ALA A 165 -4.15 -15.63 -2.66
C ALA A 165 -5.55 -15.94 -2.12
N ASP A 166 -5.71 -16.99 -1.34
CA ASP A 166 -7.00 -17.58 -0.93
C ASP A 166 -7.10 -17.92 0.56
N GLY A 167 -6.09 -17.58 1.38
CA GLY A 167 -6.11 -17.78 2.83
C GLY A 167 -6.57 -16.53 3.58
N PHE A 168 -7.07 -16.72 4.81
CA PHE A 168 -7.45 -15.59 5.67
C PHE A 168 -6.25 -14.78 6.18
N HIS A 169 -5.10 -15.39 6.35
CA HIS A 169 -3.84 -14.70 6.60
C HIS A 169 -3.28 -14.19 5.27
N ALA A 170 -4.01 -13.26 4.65
CA ALA A 170 -3.73 -12.83 3.29
C ALA A 170 -2.61 -11.80 3.17
N PHE A 171 -2.31 -11.07 4.24
CA PHE A 171 -1.30 -10.00 4.26
C PHE A 171 -0.22 -10.27 5.31
N ASP A 172 0.96 -9.73 5.04
CA ASP A 172 2.10 -9.72 5.95
C ASP A 172 2.90 -8.42 5.80
N SER A 173 3.78 -8.15 6.76
CA SER A 173 4.76 -7.08 6.73
C SER A 173 6.16 -7.69 6.90
N PRO A 174 6.80 -8.11 5.78
CA PRO A 174 7.97 -8.99 5.85
C PRO A 174 9.19 -8.38 6.55
N ASN A 175 9.37 -7.06 6.46
CA ASN A 175 10.57 -6.37 6.94
C ASN A 175 10.28 -5.34 8.05
N TYR A 176 9.07 -5.31 8.57
CA TYR A 176 8.70 -4.45 9.69
C TYR A 176 7.65 -5.14 10.56
N PRO A 177 7.79 -5.14 11.90
CA PRO A 177 6.83 -5.83 12.75
C PRO A 177 5.44 -5.19 12.64
N PRO A 178 4.36 -5.97 12.91
CA PRO A 178 3.03 -5.40 13.05
C PRO A 178 3.03 -4.29 14.12
N LEU A 179 2.19 -3.29 13.93
CA LEU A 179 2.01 -2.21 14.91
C LEU A 179 1.16 -2.66 16.09
N LEU A 180 0.20 -3.55 15.82
CA LEU A 180 -0.77 -4.01 16.81
C LEU A 180 -1.24 -5.42 16.47
N ASN A 181 -1.52 -6.20 17.52
CA ASN A 181 -2.16 -7.51 17.42
C ASN A 181 -3.49 -7.50 18.18
N ALA A 182 -4.58 -7.87 17.50
CA ALA A 182 -5.93 -7.96 18.05
C ALA A 182 -6.23 -9.40 18.50
N GLY A 183 -5.53 -9.87 19.55
CA GLY A 183 -5.78 -11.14 20.21
C GLY A 183 -6.95 -11.07 21.20
N ILE A 184 -6.92 -11.87 22.28
CA ILE A 184 -7.89 -11.77 23.39
C ILE A 184 -7.84 -10.34 23.97
N ALA A 185 -6.63 -9.81 24.17
CA ALA A 185 -6.39 -8.41 24.42
C ALA A 185 -5.74 -7.79 23.18
N ILE A 186 -6.09 -6.56 22.89
CA ILE A 186 -5.40 -5.81 21.83
C ILE A 186 -4.11 -5.26 22.42
N SER A 187 -2.98 -5.64 21.85
CA SER A 187 -1.64 -5.22 22.27
C SER A 187 -0.91 -4.45 21.18
N LEU A 188 -0.21 -3.40 21.59
CA LEU A 188 0.78 -2.76 20.72
C LEU A 188 1.99 -3.70 20.62
N GLU A 189 2.47 -3.89 19.39
CA GLU A 189 3.63 -4.72 19.10
C GLU A 189 4.93 -3.89 19.06
N ALA A 190 6.03 -4.50 18.65
CA ALA A 190 7.35 -3.87 18.62
C ALA A 190 7.50 -2.76 17.55
N GLY A 191 6.52 -2.59 16.67
CA GLY A 191 6.52 -1.50 15.68
C GLY A 191 6.32 -0.14 16.37
N GLU A 192 7.11 0.84 15.97
CA GLU A 192 6.92 2.21 16.44
C GLU A 192 5.74 2.83 15.69
N LEU A 193 4.76 3.33 16.44
CA LEU A 193 3.66 4.10 15.88
C LEU A 193 4.17 5.44 15.35
N GLY A 194 3.53 5.94 14.30
CA GLY A 194 3.75 7.30 13.83
C GLY A 194 3.48 8.32 14.93
N VAL A 195 4.31 9.35 15.00
CA VAL A 195 4.11 10.46 15.95
C VAL A 195 3.08 11.42 15.36
N PRO A 196 2.07 11.86 16.13
CA PRO A 196 1.11 12.84 15.62
C PRO A 196 1.84 14.14 15.25
N SER A 197 1.50 14.68 14.10
CA SER A 197 2.00 15.98 13.67
C SER A 197 1.19 17.11 14.33
N GLU A 198 1.83 18.24 14.63
CA GLU A 198 1.14 19.47 15.04
C GLU A 198 0.72 20.33 13.84
N ARG A 199 1.13 19.95 12.63
CA ARG A 199 0.82 20.65 11.37
C ARG A 199 -0.50 20.14 10.81
N PRO A 200 -1.27 20.98 10.07
CA PRO A 200 -2.48 20.52 9.40
C PRO A 200 -2.16 19.45 8.35
N LEU A 201 -3.13 18.57 8.10
CA LEU A 201 -3.04 17.57 7.03
C LEU A 201 -2.75 18.24 5.69
N VAL A 202 -1.75 17.72 4.97
CA VAL A 202 -1.44 18.12 3.60
C VAL A 202 -1.74 16.95 2.66
N LEU A 203 -2.56 17.20 1.64
CA LEU A 203 -2.78 16.26 0.56
C LEU A 203 -1.85 16.59 -0.61
N HIS A 204 -1.04 15.61 -1.00
CA HIS A 204 -0.22 15.67 -2.20
C HIS A 204 -0.92 14.91 -3.34
N ASP A 205 -1.00 15.54 -4.49
CA ASP A 205 -1.58 14.91 -5.67
C ASP A 205 -0.66 13.84 -6.26
N ILE A 206 -1.27 12.80 -6.79
CA ILE A 206 -0.59 11.73 -7.52
C ILE A 206 -1.24 11.57 -8.90
N THR A 207 -0.41 11.37 -9.91
CA THR A 207 -0.86 11.15 -11.28
C THR A 207 -0.25 9.86 -11.85
N PRO A 208 -0.91 9.21 -12.82
CA PRO A 208 -0.33 8.05 -13.49
C PRO A 208 1.03 8.36 -14.08
N GLN A 209 2.03 7.55 -13.77
CA GLN A 209 3.38 7.68 -14.31
C GLN A 209 3.78 6.42 -15.07
N PRO A 210 4.49 6.54 -16.19
CA PRO A 210 4.95 5.39 -16.96
C PRO A 210 6.14 4.72 -16.24
N ILE A 211 5.85 3.71 -15.43
CA ILE A 211 6.82 2.96 -14.63
C ILE A 211 6.86 1.50 -15.11
N GLY A 212 8.05 1.02 -15.45
CA GLY A 212 8.27 -0.39 -15.75
C GLY A 212 8.61 -1.18 -14.49
N VAL A 213 8.18 -2.44 -14.46
CA VAL A 213 8.59 -3.41 -13.42
C VAL A 213 9.07 -4.66 -14.12
N VAL A 214 10.26 -5.13 -13.79
CA VAL A 214 10.82 -6.36 -14.36
C VAL A 214 11.37 -7.26 -13.27
N THR A 215 10.94 -8.51 -13.29
CA THR A 215 11.52 -9.58 -12.48
C THR A 215 12.65 -10.22 -13.25
N LEU A 216 13.88 -10.13 -12.73
CA LEU A 216 15.02 -10.80 -13.34
C LEU A 216 14.90 -12.31 -13.18
N TYR A 217 15.30 -13.05 -14.21
CA TYR A 217 15.34 -14.51 -14.21
C TYR A 217 16.61 -15.00 -14.94
N PRO A 218 17.07 -16.23 -14.68
CA PRO A 218 18.23 -16.79 -15.38
C PRO A 218 18.01 -16.82 -16.89
N GLY A 219 18.91 -16.19 -17.65
CA GLY A 219 18.80 -16.11 -19.12
C GLY A 219 17.97 -14.93 -19.64
N ILE A 220 17.53 -13.98 -18.80
CA ILE A 220 16.88 -12.75 -19.27
C ILE A 220 17.79 -12.01 -20.26
N SER A 221 17.27 -11.68 -21.44
CA SER A 221 18.06 -10.98 -22.45
C SER A 221 18.04 -9.46 -22.28
N ALA A 222 19.06 -8.80 -22.84
CA ALA A 222 19.12 -7.33 -22.86
C ALA A 222 17.95 -6.71 -23.63
N GLU A 223 17.42 -7.39 -24.66
CA GLU A 223 16.29 -6.92 -25.47
C GLU A 223 15.00 -6.77 -24.64
N VAL A 224 14.76 -7.66 -23.65
CA VAL A 224 13.62 -7.52 -22.73
C VAL A 224 13.73 -6.21 -21.95
N ILE A 225 14.91 -5.92 -21.43
CA ILE A 225 15.17 -4.66 -20.70
C ILE A 225 15.06 -3.46 -21.64
N ALA A 226 15.61 -3.56 -22.87
CA ALA A 226 15.51 -2.50 -23.88
C ALA A 226 14.05 -2.15 -24.21
N ASN A 227 13.19 -3.16 -24.38
CA ASN A 227 11.77 -2.94 -24.68
C ASN A 227 11.03 -2.21 -23.53
N ILE A 228 11.32 -2.56 -22.27
CA ILE A 228 10.71 -1.89 -21.12
C ILE A 228 11.22 -0.44 -20.98
N LEU A 229 12.48 -0.18 -21.33
CA LEU A 229 13.11 1.14 -21.25
C LEU A 229 12.79 2.07 -22.42
N GLN A 230 11.93 1.66 -23.36
CA GLN A 230 11.47 2.55 -24.43
C GLN A 230 10.65 3.72 -23.86
N GLN A 231 10.70 4.86 -24.55
CA GLN A 231 9.91 6.03 -24.17
C GLN A 231 8.39 5.71 -24.27
N PRO A 232 7.58 6.24 -23.36
CA PRO A 232 7.83 7.33 -22.41
C PRO A 232 8.22 6.91 -20.97
N VAL A 233 8.85 5.74 -20.76
CA VAL A 233 9.17 5.26 -19.40
C VAL A 233 9.99 6.31 -18.59
N ARG A 234 9.57 6.58 -17.35
CA ARG A 234 10.22 7.51 -16.43
C ARG A 234 10.92 6.83 -15.26
N ALA A 235 10.51 5.60 -14.92
CA ALA A 235 11.17 4.81 -13.89
C ALA A 235 11.09 3.31 -14.20
N LEU A 236 12.01 2.54 -13.62
CA LEU A 236 12.06 1.09 -13.70
C LEU A 236 12.35 0.51 -12.33
N ILE A 237 11.55 -0.47 -11.91
CA ILE A 237 11.83 -1.32 -10.76
C ILE A 237 12.43 -2.63 -11.26
N LEU A 238 13.64 -2.96 -10.78
CA LEU A 238 14.28 -4.24 -10.98
C LEU A 238 14.05 -5.12 -9.74
N LEU A 239 13.34 -6.22 -9.90
CA LEU A 239 13.25 -7.27 -8.88
C LEU A 239 14.40 -8.25 -9.11
N SER A 240 15.47 -8.10 -8.35
CA SER A 240 16.74 -8.80 -8.53
C SER A 240 16.93 -9.96 -7.55
N PHE A 241 18.04 -10.68 -7.64
CA PHE A 241 18.29 -11.89 -6.85
C PHE A 241 18.88 -11.56 -5.47
N GLY A 242 18.41 -12.27 -4.45
CA GLY A 242 18.98 -12.21 -3.10
C GLY A 242 19.16 -10.77 -2.60
N VAL A 243 20.36 -10.38 -2.24
CA VAL A 243 20.69 -9.05 -1.71
C VAL A 243 20.85 -7.96 -2.78
N GLY A 244 20.31 -8.15 -3.96
CA GLY A 244 20.37 -7.14 -5.04
C GLY A 244 21.29 -7.52 -6.20
N ASN A 245 21.55 -8.81 -6.41
CA ASN A 245 22.42 -9.31 -7.49
C ASN A 245 21.67 -9.37 -8.83
N ALA A 246 22.39 -9.11 -9.92
CA ALA A 246 21.89 -9.17 -11.28
C ALA A 246 22.92 -9.82 -12.22
N PRO A 247 22.50 -10.30 -13.41
CA PRO A 247 23.44 -10.79 -14.42
C PRO A 247 24.48 -9.74 -14.80
N GLN A 248 25.75 -10.16 -14.93
CA GLN A 248 26.86 -9.30 -15.37
C GLN A 248 26.90 -9.19 -16.90
N ASN A 249 25.76 -8.96 -17.54
CA ASN A 249 25.63 -8.80 -18.99
C ASN A 249 26.00 -7.35 -19.37
N PRO A 250 27.10 -7.12 -20.14
CA PRO A 250 27.52 -5.79 -20.51
C PRO A 250 26.48 -4.99 -21.28
N ALA A 251 25.72 -5.65 -22.17
CA ALA A 251 24.66 -4.99 -22.94
C ALA A 251 23.52 -4.51 -22.03
N MET A 252 23.11 -5.33 -21.05
CA MET A 252 22.08 -4.93 -20.07
C MET A 252 22.57 -3.76 -19.19
N LEU A 253 23.81 -3.81 -18.70
CA LEU A 253 24.39 -2.74 -17.90
C LEU A 253 24.51 -1.42 -18.69
N ALA A 254 24.86 -1.49 -19.98
CA ALA A 254 24.90 -0.32 -20.86
C ALA A 254 23.50 0.32 -21.03
N LEU A 255 22.47 -0.49 -21.27
CA LEU A 255 21.08 -0.02 -21.38
C LEU A 255 20.59 0.67 -20.11
N LEU A 256 20.89 0.10 -18.92
CA LEU A 256 20.56 0.72 -17.64
C LEU A 256 21.29 2.05 -17.45
N SER A 257 22.58 2.09 -17.80
CA SER A 257 23.39 3.31 -17.72
C SER A 257 22.86 4.42 -18.62
N GLU A 258 22.53 4.10 -19.87
CA GLU A 258 21.95 5.04 -20.83
C GLU A 258 20.59 5.56 -20.37
N ALA A 259 19.72 4.67 -19.87
CA ALA A 259 18.42 5.06 -19.33
C ALA A 259 18.57 5.99 -18.11
N SER A 260 19.49 5.64 -17.20
CA SER A 260 19.83 6.49 -16.04
C SER A 260 20.34 7.86 -16.46
N ALA A 261 21.20 7.93 -17.48
CA ALA A 261 21.72 9.20 -18.02
C ALA A 261 20.62 10.06 -18.66
N ARG A 262 19.58 9.45 -19.23
CA ARG A 262 18.38 10.15 -19.72
C ARG A 262 17.43 10.62 -18.61
N GLY A 263 17.71 10.32 -17.33
CA GLY A 263 16.90 10.71 -16.20
C GLY A 263 15.88 9.66 -15.73
N VAL A 264 15.88 8.45 -16.30
CA VAL A 264 15.06 7.34 -15.81
C VAL A 264 15.53 6.93 -14.41
N ILE A 265 14.61 6.83 -13.47
CA ILE A 265 14.89 6.39 -12.09
C ILE A 265 14.83 4.87 -12.05
N ILE A 266 15.97 4.20 -11.77
CA ILE A 266 16.03 2.74 -11.75
C ILE A 266 16.28 2.29 -10.31
N VAL A 267 15.32 1.56 -9.73
CA VAL A 267 15.33 1.11 -8.34
C VAL A 267 15.50 -0.40 -8.28
N ASN A 268 16.49 -0.85 -7.52
CA ASN A 268 16.76 -2.26 -7.28
C ASN A 268 16.07 -2.74 -6.01
N LEU A 269 15.21 -3.75 -6.12
CA LEU A 269 14.54 -4.44 -5.01
C LEU A 269 14.88 -5.93 -5.05
N SER A 270 14.77 -6.60 -3.91
CA SER A 270 14.90 -8.04 -3.85
C SER A 270 13.61 -8.76 -4.27
N GLN A 271 13.75 -9.92 -4.93
CA GLN A 271 12.65 -10.87 -5.12
C GLN A 271 12.31 -11.63 -3.82
N CYS A 272 13.21 -11.62 -2.84
CA CYS A 272 12.97 -12.25 -1.55
C CYS A 272 11.98 -11.40 -0.73
N LEU A 273 11.11 -12.08 0.02
CA LEU A 273 10.17 -11.39 0.92
C LEU A 273 10.89 -10.69 2.07
N HIS A 274 11.92 -11.33 2.63
CA HIS A 274 12.65 -10.81 3.78
C HIS A 274 14.06 -10.36 3.41
N GLY A 275 14.56 -9.37 4.13
CA GLY A 275 15.88 -8.80 3.95
C GLY A 275 15.88 -7.53 3.11
N LYS A 276 17.08 -7.02 2.85
CA LYS A 276 17.25 -5.77 2.09
C LYS A 276 18.31 -5.88 1.00
N VAL A 277 18.20 -5.01 0.02
CA VAL A 277 19.22 -4.83 -1.03
C VAL A 277 20.46 -4.18 -0.43
N ASN A 278 21.63 -4.79 -0.69
CA ASN A 278 22.96 -4.27 -0.35
C ASN A 278 23.81 -4.13 -1.62
N MET A 279 23.76 -2.95 -2.21
CA MET A 279 24.47 -2.66 -3.48
C MET A 279 26.00 -2.60 -3.33
N GLY A 280 26.51 -2.42 -2.12
CA GLY A 280 27.96 -2.34 -1.85
C GLY A 280 28.63 -3.66 -1.48
N GLY A 281 27.85 -4.70 -1.17
CA GLY A 281 28.37 -5.95 -0.60
C GLY A 281 29.02 -6.91 -1.62
N TYR A 282 28.65 -6.79 -2.91
CA TYR A 282 29.08 -7.70 -3.96
C TYR A 282 29.44 -6.96 -5.26
N ALA A 283 30.36 -7.54 -6.06
CA ALA A 283 30.76 -6.96 -7.34
C ALA A 283 29.59 -6.73 -8.30
N THR A 284 28.58 -7.59 -8.26
CA THR A 284 27.35 -7.50 -9.05
C THR A 284 26.50 -6.29 -8.67
N GLY A 285 26.34 -6.01 -7.37
CA GLY A 285 25.67 -4.82 -6.88
C GLY A 285 26.42 -3.53 -7.24
N ASN A 286 27.75 -3.57 -7.15
CA ASN A 286 28.61 -2.45 -7.56
C ASN A 286 28.48 -2.13 -9.06
N ALA A 287 28.30 -3.14 -9.93
CA ALA A 287 28.08 -2.92 -11.35
C ALA A 287 26.75 -2.19 -11.62
N LEU A 288 25.66 -2.60 -10.96
CA LEU A 288 24.37 -1.90 -11.03
C LEU A 288 24.47 -0.44 -10.51
N SER A 289 25.17 -0.24 -9.39
CA SER A 289 25.36 1.11 -8.84
C SER A 289 26.12 2.03 -9.82
N ARG A 290 27.19 1.51 -10.48
CA ARG A 290 27.91 2.26 -11.54
C ARG A 290 27.03 2.55 -12.75
N ALA A 291 26.05 1.70 -13.06
CA ALA A 291 25.08 1.93 -14.10
C ALA A 291 23.98 2.94 -13.69
N GLY A 292 24.04 3.53 -12.50
CA GLY A 292 23.09 4.52 -12.02
C GLY A 292 21.82 3.95 -11.39
N VAL A 293 21.80 2.64 -11.10
CA VAL A 293 20.74 1.99 -10.36
C VAL A 293 20.87 2.30 -8.87
N ILE A 294 19.75 2.62 -8.21
CA ILE A 294 19.73 2.93 -6.77
C ILE A 294 19.13 1.77 -5.96
N SER A 295 19.49 1.70 -4.68
CA SER A 295 18.91 0.73 -3.75
C SER A 295 17.51 1.14 -3.33
N GLY A 296 16.57 0.18 -3.35
CA GLY A 296 15.27 0.32 -2.69
C GLY A 296 15.26 -0.25 -1.26
N PHE A 297 16.42 -0.69 -0.75
CA PHE A 297 16.57 -1.29 0.59
C PHE A 297 15.60 -2.45 0.83
N ASP A 298 14.78 -2.35 1.87
CA ASP A 298 13.80 -3.35 2.27
C ASP A 298 12.35 -2.99 1.90
N MET A 299 12.16 -1.99 1.01
CA MET A 299 10.81 -1.64 0.54
C MET A 299 10.12 -2.83 -0.13
N THR A 300 8.82 -2.91 0.07
CA THR A 300 7.97 -3.77 -0.78
C THR A 300 7.91 -3.19 -2.20
N ALA A 301 7.61 -4.02 -3.20
CA ALA A 301 7.42 -3.54 -4.57
C ALA A 301 6.26 -2.54 -4.66
N GLU A 302 5.22 -2.77 -3.87
CA GLU A 302 4.05 -1.90 -3.73
C GLU A 302 4.44 -0.51 -3.22
N ALA A 303 5.24 -0.44 -2.16
CA ALA A 303 5.74 0.82 -1.62
C ALA A 303 6.65 1.55 -2.61
N ALA A 304 7.59 0.85 -3.24
CA ALA A 304 8.50 1.45 -4.21
C ALA A 304 7.76 2.00 -5.44
N LEU A 305 6.79 1.25 -5.98
CA LEU A 305 5.97 1.68 -7.12
C LEU A 305 5.18 2.95 -6.78
N THR A 306 4.49 2.95 -5.66
CA THR A 306 3.64 4.08 -5.25
C THR A 306 4.48 5.30 -4.85
N LYS A 307 5.67 5.11 -4.24
CA LYS A 307 6.64 6.17 -3.97
C LYS A 307 7.16 6.82 -5.26
N LEU A 308 7.42 6.00 -6.30
CA LEU A 308 7.79 6.53 -7.61
C LEU A 308 6.65 7.34 -8.25
N HIS A 309 5.40 6.84 -8.22
CA HIS A 309 4.25 7.62 -8.68
C HIS A 309 4.17 8.96 -7.94
N PHE A 310 4.29 8.93 -6.61
CA PHE A 310 4.27 10.12 -5.77
C PHE A 310 5.36 11.11 -6.15
N LEU A 311 6.63 10.70 -6.14
CA LEU A 311 7.76 11.60 -6.39
C LEU A 311 7.81 12.13 -7.82
N LEU A 312 7.45 11.31 -8.81
CA LEU A 312 7.37 11.72 -10.21
C LEU A 312 6.20 12.70 -10.48
N SER A 313 5.24 12.78 -9.58
CA SER A 313 4.13 13.74 -9.65
C SER A 313 4.45 15.10 -9.01
N GLN A 314 5.59 15.24 -8.31
CA GLN A 314 5.93 16.45 -7.53
C GLN A 314 6.84 17.45 -8.26
N ASP A 315 6.93 17.44 -9.56
CA ASP A 315 7.78 18.36 -10.35
C ASP A 315 9.23 18.50 -9.81
N LEU A 316 9.82 17.35 -9.42
CA LEU A 316 11.17 17.28 -8.89
C LEU A 316 12.16 16.85 -9.97
N PRO A 317 13.41 17.37 -9.95
CA PRO A 317 14.46 16.90 -10.86
C PRO A 317 14.91 15.49 -10.50
N ALA A 318 15.31 14.70 -11.50
CA ALA A 318 15.71 13.30 -11.34
C ALA A 318 16.73 13.04 -10.22
N PRO A 319 17.78 13.87 -10.02
CA PRO A 319 18.71 13.66 -8.89
C PRO A 319 18.01 13.74 -7.53
N ARG A 320 17.04 14.64 -7.36
CA ARG A 320 16.30 14.78 -6.11
C ARG A 320 15.36 13.58 -5.87
N ILE A 321 14.72 13.09 -6.93
CA ILE A 321 13.90 11.88 -6.85
C ILE A 321 14.75 10.68 -6.42
N ARG A 322 15.96 10.50 -6.99
CA ARG A 322 16.89 9.43 -6.61
C ARG A 322 17.28 9.50 -5.14
N GLU A 323 17.55 10.69 -4.64
CA GLU A 323 17.85 10.92 -3.23
C GLU A 323 16.67 10.54 -2.33
N LEU A 324 15.47 11.06 -2.62
CA LEU A 324 14.25 10.82 -1.85
C LEU A 324 13.79 9.36 -1.90
N MET A 325 14.02 8.65 -3.02
CA MET A 325 13.74 7.21 -3.09
C MET A 325 14.52 6.39 -2.06
N GLN A 326 15.70 6.86 -1.67
CA GLN A 326 16.59 6.18 -0.71
C GLN A 326 16.46 6.72 0.72
N GLN A 327 15.58 7.69 0.97
CA GLN A 327 15.24 8.20 2.30
C GLN A 327 13.88 7.66 2.74
N SER A 328 13.73 7.35 4.02
CA SER A 328 12.43 7.02 4.59
C SER A 328 11.59 8.29 4.71
N LEU A 329 10.50 8.39 3.97
CA LEU A 329 9.58 9.53 3.99
C LEU A 329 8.40 9.29 4.96
N ARG A 330 7.93 8.05 5.02
CA ARG A 330 6.74 7.63 5.80
C ARG A 330 6.97 6.29 6.51
N GLY A 331 8.20 5.92 6.81
CA GLY A 331 8.53 4.65 7.45
C GLY A 331 8.52 3.45 6.50
N GLU A 332 8.54 3.67 5.18
CA GLU A 332 8.44 2.64 4.15
C GLU A 332 9.72 1.81 3.95
N LEU A 333 10.85 2.27 4.45
CA LEU A 333 12.15 1.58 4.33
C LEU A 333 13.01 1.74 5.58
N THR A 334 13.94 0.80 5.74
CA THR A 334 15.04 0.84 6.71
C THR A 334 16.36 0.81 5.95
N PRO A 335 17.16 1.89 5.98
CA PRO A 335 18.44 1.99 5.25
C PRO A 335 19.48 0.94 5.64
#